data_240d482e35ede4d8e04c09a041ace509
#
_entry.id   240d482e35ede4d8e04c09a041ace509
#
_cell.length_a   1.000
_cell.length_b   1.000
_cell.length_c   1.000
_cell.angle_alpha   90.00
_cell.angle_beta   90.00
_cell.angle_gamma   90.00
#
_symmetry.space_group_name_H-M   'P 1'
#
loop_
_entity.id
_entity.type
_entity.pdbx_description
1 polymer ?
#
loop_
_entity_poly.entity_id
_entity_poly.type
_entity_poly.pdbx_seq_one_letter_code
_entity_poly.pdbx_strand_id
1 'polypeptide(L)'
;MLDHLYIKKLAAGAGFDLCGIAPCRHLSANEERFRAWLNSGYQSSLGYMERNAEKRFDARRLVEGARTAVVCAVSYKNRVGEGYPPEHRTKVASYACTEDYHTTVRAMLAGMLDALRKVSPALRGRAFVDTAPLAEKQLAVEAGLGWIGRQSLLVTPQYGSYVLLGELILTEEADRYDTPFEGSRCGTCRSCIDNCPTGAVTAGRTIDTGRCISCRTIEREQPGETDLHGWIFGCDACQS
;
A
#
# COMPACT_ATOMS: atom_id res chain seq x y z
N MET A 1 -9.48 25.26 -6.31
CA MET A 1 -9.31 24.30 -5.17
C MET A 1 -10.40 23.25 -5.25
N LEU A 2 -10.04 22.02 -4.93
CA LEU A 2 -10.96 20.89 -4.93
C LEU A 2 -11.68 20.77 -3.57
N ASP A 3 -13.00 20.60 -3.59
CA ASP A 3 -13.80 20.36 -2.38
C ASP A 3 -13.51 18.97 -1.84
N HIS A 4 -12.99 18.88 -0.61
CA HIS A 4 -12.61 17.63 0.03
C HIS A 4 -13.81 16.70 0.30
N LEU A 5 -14.99 17.24 0.60
CA LEU A 5 -16.21 16.45 0.79
C LEU A 5 -16.67 15.83 -0.54
N TYR A 6 -16.56 16.58 -1.62
CA TYR A 6 -16.88 16.07 -2.95
C TYR A 6 -15.93 14.93 -3.36
N ILE A 7 -14.61 15.06 -3.10
CA ILE A 7 -13.64 13.98 -3.33
C ILE A 7 -14.05 12.71 -2.56
N LYS A 8 -14.33 12.85 -1.25
CA LYS A 8 -14.72 11.70 -0.41
C LYS A 8 -16.05 11.09 -0.87
N LYS A 9 -17.01 11.89 -1.32
CA LYS A 9 -18.26 11.40 -1.91
C LYS A 9 -18.03 10.63 -3.20
N LEU A 10 -17.13 11.09 -4.06
CA LEU A 10 -16.78 10.39 -5.29
C LEU A 10 -16.11 9.05 -4.97
N ALA A 11 -15.20 9.01 -4.00
CA ALA A 11 -14.53 7.77 -3.58
C ALA A 11 -15.55 6.73 -3.06
N ALA A 12 -16.45 7.13 -2.17
CA ALA A 12 -17.52 6.26 -1.68
C ALA A 12 -18.45 5.79 -2.81
N GLY A 13 -18.81 6.68 -3.74
CA GLY A 13 -19.64 6.37 -4.91
C GLY A 13 -18.93 5.44 -5.91
N ALA A 14 -17.61 5.46 -5.96
CA ALA A 14 -16.81 4.56 -6.78
C ALA A 14 -16.60 3.18 -6.13
N GLY A 15 -16.97 3.01 -4.85
CA GLY A 15 -16.87 1.74 -4.12
C GLY A 15 -15.62 1.60 -3.22
N PHE A 16 -14.91 2.69 -2.96
CA PHE A 16 -13.82 2.66 -1.97
C PHE A 16 -14.36 2.69 -0.54
N ASP A 17 -13.78 1.87 0.32
CA ASP A 17 -14.12 1.77 1.74
C ASP A 17 -13.52 2.92 2.57
N LEU A 18 -12.34 3.41 2.17
CA LEU A 18 -11.66 4.52 2.82
C LEU A 18 -11.14 5.50 1.77
N CYS A 19 -11.14 6.78 2.14
CA CYS A 19 -10.54 7.85 1.36
C CYS A 19 -9.95 8.91 2.28
N GLY A 20 -8.69 9.25 2.05
CA GLY A 20 -7.99 10.34 2.72
C GLY A 20 -7.27 11.24 1.73
N ILE A 21 -7.00 12.46 2.14
CA ILE A 21 -6.43 13.50 1.30
C ILE A 21 -5.23 14.12 1.99
N ALA A 22 -4.08 14.11 1.32
CA ALA A 22 -2.82 14.66 1.85
C ALA A 22 -2.22 15.67 0.86
N PRO A 23 -1.43 16.65 1.34
CA PRO A 23 -0.65 17.49 0.46
C PRO A 23 0.51 16.69 -0.16
N CYS A 24 0.82 16.93 -1.42
CA CYS A 24 2.02 16.39 -2.05
C CYS A 24 3.26 17.11 -1.50
N ARG A 25 4.08 16.38 -0.75
CA ARG A 25 5.34 16.85 -0.20
C ARG A 25 6.40 15.75 -0.25
N HIS A 26 7.65 16.11 -0.07
CA HIS A 26 8.72 15.14 0.06
C HIS A 26 8.65 14.45 1.43
N LEU A 27 8.62 13.12 1.43
CA LEU A 27 8.56 12.27 2.61
C LEU A 27 9.98 11.89 3.06
N SER A 28 10.78 12.88 3.47
CA SER A 28 12.22 12.73 3.74
C SER A 28 12.54 11.67 4.80
N ALA A 29 11.84 11.68 5.93
CA ALA A 29 12.05 10.69 6.98
C ALA A 29 11.73 9.24 6.53
N ASN A 30 10.80 9.07 5.60
CA ASN A 30 10.48 7.76 5.02
C ASN A 30 11.54 7.34 4.00
N GLU A 31 12.07 8.28 3.22
CA GLU A 31 13.18 8.04 2.31
C GLU A 31 14.45 7.60 3.06
N GLU A 32 14.80 8.26 4.15
CA GLU A 32 15.94 7.88 5.00
C GLU A 32 15.81 6.44 5.52
N ARG A 33 14.64 6.06 6.04
CA ARG A 33 14.37 4.69 6.48
C ARG A 33 14.46 3.68 5.34
N PHE A 34 13.97 4.03 4.17
CA PHE A 34 14.05 3.19 2.99
C PHE A 34 15.51 3.00 2.53
N ARG A 35 16.32 4.06 2.53
CA ARG A 35 17.74 3.96 2.21
C ARG A 35 18.50 3.11 3.24
N ALA A 36 18.19 3.22 4.53
CA ALA A 36 18.75 2.36 5.56
C ALA A 36 18.38 0.89 5.32
N TRP A 37 17.15 0.61 4.89
CA TRP A 37 16.69 -0.73 4.52
C TRP A 37 17.44 -1.29 3.30
N LEU A 38 17.67 -0.49 2.25
CA LEU A 38 18.51 -0.84 1.10
C LEU A 38 19.94 -1.13 1.52
N ASN A 39 20.53 -0.26 2.34
CA ASN A 39 21.90 -0.42 2.85
C ASN A 39 22.07 -1.70 3.69
N SER A 40 21.02 -2.21 4.28
CA SER A 40 21.00 -3.48 5.01
C SER A 40 20.91 -4.71 4.09
N GLY A 41 20.76 -4.52 2.77
CA GLY A 41 20.61 -5.60 1.80
C GLY A 41 19.26 -6.32 1.86
N TYR A 42 18.30 -5.78 2.57
CA TYR A 42 16.99 -6.41 2.79
C TYR A 42 16.10 -6.43 1.54
N GLN A 43 16.42 -5.66 0.49
CA GLN A 43 15.76 -5.74 -0.81
C GLN A 43 16.09 -7.04 -1.57
N SER A 44 17.17 -7.73 -1.19
CA SER A 44 17.58 -8.98 -1.82
C SER A 44 17.64 -8.87 -3.36
N SER A 45 16.86 -9.66 -4.10
CA SER A 45 16.83 -9.63 -5.57
C SER A 45 15.94 -8.53 -6.18
N LEU A 46 15.28 -7.69 -5.36
CA LEU A 46 14.37 -6.64 -5.84
C LEU A 46 15.14 -5.40 -6.31
N GLY A 47 16.00 -5.53 -7.33
CA GLY A 47 16.81 -4.43 -7.85
C GLY A 47 16.02 -3.22 -8.36
N TYR A 48 14.73 -3.38 -8.69
CA TYR A 48 13.86 -2.27 -9.06
C TYR A 48 13.57 -1.32 -7.87
N MET A 49 13.74 -1.78 -6.63
CA MET A 49 13.57 -0.94 -5.44
C MET A 49 14.62 0.15 -5.33
N GLU A 50 15.83 -0.09 -5.83
CA GLU A 50 16.91 0.91 -5.85
C GLU A 50 16.67 1.98 -6.91
N ARG A 51 16.00 1.60 -8.01
CA ARG A 51 15.72 2.52 -9.12
C ARG A 51 14.63 3.50 -8.75
N ASN A 52 14.79 4.77 -9.13
CA ASN A 52 13.81 5.84 -8.90
C ASN A 52 13.43 6.03 -7.40
N ALA A 53 14.35 5.75 -6.48
CA ALA A 53 14.12 5.96 -5.05
C ALA A 53 13.70 7.40 -4.74
N GLU A 54 14.29 8.37 -5.44
CA GLU A 54 13.99 9.81 -5.30
C GLU A 54 12.56 10.19 -5.76
N LYS A 55 11.97 9.41 -6.68
CA LYS A 55 10.58 9.62 -7.12
C LYS A 55 9.58 9.01 -6.14
N ARG A 56 10.00 7.91 -5.49
CA ARG A 56 9.13 7.14 -4.60
C ARG A 56 8.57 7.95 -3.45
N PHE A 57 9.37 8.86 -2.91
CA PHE A 57 9.02 9.66 -1.74
C PHE A 57 8.63 11.11 -2.07
N ASP A 58 8.50 11.44 -3.36
CA ASP A 58 8.04 12.74 -3.81
C ASP A 58 7.13 12.62 -5.05
N ALA A 59 5.83 12.57 -4.83
CA ALA A 59 4.83 12.44 -5.88
C ALA A 59 4.90 13.56 -6.93
N ARG A 60 5.48 14.73 -6.59
CA ARG A 60 5.67 15.86 -7.52
C ARG A 60 6.66 15.53 -8.63
N ARG A 61 7.52 14.52 -8.43
CA ARG A 61 8.44 14.00 -9.46
C ARG A 61 7.78 13.02 -10.43
N LEU A 62 6.57 12.54 -10.12
CA LEU A 62 5.76 11.66 -10.98
C LEU A 62 4.69 12.44 -11.75
N VAL A 63 4.17 13.52 -11.14
CA VAL A 63 3.19 14.41 -11.75
C VAL A 63 3.64 15.84 -11.54
N GLU A 64 4.07 16.48 -12.62
CA GLU A 64 4.53 17.87 -12.58
C GLU A 64 3.40 18.81 -12.09
N GLY A 65 3.73 19.66 -11.13
CA GLY A 65 2.76 20.57 -10.51
C GLY A 65 1.81 19.90 -9.51
N ALA A 66 2.08 18.67 -9.08
CA ALA A 66 1.25 17.97 -8.09
C ALA A 66 1.16 18.75 -6.77
N ARG A 67 -0.06 18.86 -6.25
CA ARG A 67 -0.41 19.54 -5.01
C ARG A 67 -1.12 18.61 -4.01
N THR A 68 -1.99 17.73 -4.51
CA THR A 68 -2.86 16.89 -3.70
C THR A 68 -2.68 15.42 -4.04
N ALA A 69 -2.53 14.60 -3.03
CA ALA A 69 -2.66 13.15 -3.10
C ALA A 69 -4.00 12.73 -2.48
N VAL A 70 -4.88 12.14 -3.27
CA VAL A 70 -6.08 11.45 -2.80
C VAL A 70 -5.75 9.99 -2.70
N VAL A 71 -5.79 9.42 -1.49
CA VAL A 71 -5.47 8.03 -1.24
C VAL A 71 -6.73 7.28 -0.89
N CYS A 72 -7.05 6.28 -1.69
CA CYS A 72 -8.22 5.44 -1.53
C CYS A 72 -7.81 4.02 -1.14
N ALA A 73 -8.66 3.35 -0.38
CA ALA A 73 -8.47 1.96 -0.02
C ALA A 73 -9.75 1.16 -0.19
N VAL A 74 -9.61 -0.07 -0.67
CA VAL A 74 -10.69 -1.06 -0.73
C VAL A 74 -10.29 -2.30 0.07
N SER A 75 -11.18 -2.79 0.92
CA SER A 75 -10.93 -3.99 1.71
C SER A 75 -11.12 -5.24 0.86
N TYR A 76 -10.15 -6.14 0.92
CA TYR A 76 -10.25 -7.48 0.32
C TYR A 76 -10.42 -8.59 1.36
N LYS A 77 -10.76 -8.23 2.61
CA LYS A 77 -10.98 -9.21 3.66
C LYS A 77 -12.13 -10.15 3.28
N ASN A 78 -11.82 -11.42 3.19
CA ASN A 78 -12.75 -12.48 2.83
C ASN A 78 -12.50 -13.70 3.73
N ARG A 79 -13.21 -14.81 3.50
CA ARG A 79 -13.06 -16.03 4.32
C ARG A 79 -11.65 -16.63 4.25
N VAL A 80 -10.94 -16.47 3.14
CA VAL A 80 -9.54 -16.92 3.02
C VAL A 80 -8.64 -16.14 3.96
N GLY A 81 -8.90 -14.85 4.17
CA GLY A 81 -8.20 -14.01 5.15
C GLY A 81 -8.43 -14.40 6.61
N GLU A 82 -9.40 -15.25 6.91
CA GLU A 82 -9.61 -15.81 8.25
C GLU A 82 -8.67 -16.99 8.55
N GLY A 83 -7.90 -17.42 7.56
CA GLY A 83 -6.91 -18.47 7.64
C GLY A 83 -7.36 -19.78 6.97
N TYR A 84 -6.38 -20.59 6.62
CA TYR A 84 -6.61 -21.91 6.04
C TYR A 84 -6.77 -22.96 7.14
N PRO A 85 -7.69 -23.91 7.00
CA PRO A 85 -7.73 -25.08 7.87
C PRO A 85 -6.38 -25.81 7.87
N PRO A 86 -5.98 -26.46 8.98
CA PRO A 86 -4.67 -27.12 9.10
C PRO A 86 -4.39 -28.19 8.03
N GLU A 87 -5.44 -28.81 7.51
CA GLU A 87 -5.36 -29.83 6.47
C GLU A 87 -5.07 -29.28 5.07
N HIS A 88 -5.23 -27.98 4.84
CA HIS A 88 -4.92 -27.35 3.56
C HIS A 88 -3.42 -27.33 3.28
N ARG A 89 -3.02 -28.10 2.27
CA ARG A 89 -1.60 -28.18 1.84
C ARG A 89 -1.18 -27.06 0.90
N THR A 90 -2.15 -26.43 0.22
CA THR A 90 -1.90 -25.42 -0.81
C THR A 90 -2.63 -24.13 -0.43
N LYS A 91 -1.88 -23.01 -0.33
CA LYS A 91 -2.37 -21.72 0.12
C LYS A 91 -2.07 -20.63 -0.90
N VAL A 92 -3.01 -19.71 -1.07
CA VAL A 92 -2.90 -18.51 -1.90
C VAL A 92 -3.27 -17.31 -1.04
N ALA A 93 -2.54 -16.20 -1.16
CA ALA A 93 -2.88 -14.98 -0.42
C ALA A 93 -4.28 -14.48 -0.80
N SER A 94 -5.05 -14.03 0.18
CA SER A 94 -6.47 -13.70 0.04
C SER A 94 -6.73 -12.61 -1.00
N TYR A 95 -5.81 -11.66 -1.19
CA TYR A 95 -5.95 -10.64 -2.23
C TYR A 95 -5.97 -11.21 -3.65
N ALA A 96 -5.30 -12.35 -3.87
CA ALA A 96 -5.21 -13.00 -5.17
C ALA A 96 -6.39 -13.95 -5.45
N CYS A 97 -7.31 -14.11 -4.51
CA CYS A 97 -8.53 -14.91 -4.67
C CYS A 97 -9.72 -14.09 -5.23
N THR A 98 -9.46 -12.90 -5.76
CA THR A 98 -10.43 -11.99 -6.36
C THR A 98 -10.03 -11.65 -7.79
N GLU A 99 -10.83 -10.82 -8.46
CA GLU A 99 -10.42 -10.21 -9.74
C GLU A 99 -9.17 -9.37 -9.58
N ASP A 100 -8.43 -9.18 -10.69
CA ASP A 100 -7.22 -8.35 -10.70
C ASP A 100 -7.53 -6.92 -10.26
N TYR A 101 -7.09 -6.61 -9.06
CA TYR A 101 -7.32 -5.30 -8.45
C TYR A 101 -6.66 -4.14 -9.21
N HIS A 102 -5.58 -4.39 -9.96
CA HIS A 102 -4.95 -3.35 -10.77
C HIS A 102 -5.94 -2.81 -11.81
N THR A 103 -6.77 -3.67 -12.38
CA THR A 103 -7.81 -3.26 -13.33
C THR A 103 -8.98 -2.59 -12.63
N THR A 104 -9.49 -3.21 -11.58
CA THR A 104 -10.68 -2.73 -10.86
C THR A 104 -10.43 -1.39 -10.18
N VAL A 105 -9.37 -1.29 -9.36
CA VAL A 105 -9.04 -0.06 -8.62
C VAL A 105 -8.66 1.07 -9.59
N ARG A 106 -7.97 0.75 -10.68
CA ARG A 106 -7.64 1.75 -11.71
C ARG A 106 -8.89 2.31 -12.39
N ALA A 107 -9.89 1.47 -12.68
CA ALA A 107 -11.16 1.90 -13.27
C ALA A 107 -11.94 2.80 -12.30
N MET A 108 -11.98 2.45 -11.00
CA MET A 108 -12.60 3.27 -9.96
C MET A 108 -11.95 4.66 -9.87
N LEU A 109 -10.61 4.72 -9.82
CA LEU A 109 -9.85 5.98 -9.78
C LEU A 109 -10.04 6.81 -11.07
N ALA A 110 -10.09 6.17 -12.23
CA ALA A 110 -10.32 6.86 -13.50
C ALA A 110 -11.68 7.53 -13.52
N GLY A 111 -12.73 6.86 -13.05
CA GLY A 111 -14.06 7.43 -12.91
C GLY A 111 -14.10 8.64 -11.97
N MET A 112 -13.37 8.58 -10.85
CA MET A 112 -13.23 9.72 -9.94
C MET A 112 -12.52 10.90 -10.62
N LEU A 113 -11.40 10.64 -11.31
CA LEU A 113 -10.62 11.67 -12.00
C LEU A 113 -11.44 12.37 -13.08
N ASP A 114 -12.23 11.62 -13.84
CA ASP A 114 -13.11 12.17 -14.87
C ASP A 114 -14.25 13.02 -14.27
N ALA A 115 -14.79 12.60 -13.12
CA ALA A 115 -15.77 13.39 -12.39
C ALA A 115 -15.17 14.71 -11.85
N LEU A 116 -13.95 14.67 -11.32
CA LEU A 116 -13.23 15.87 -10.87
C LEU A 116 -12.94 16.83 -12.02
N ARG A 117 -12.56 16.33 -13.20
CA ARG A 117 -12.32 17.15 -14.39
C ARG A 117 -13.58 17.85 -14.92
N LYS A 118 -14.78 17.29 -14.69
CA LYS A 118 -16.04 17.95 -15.06
C LYS A 118 -16.28 19.23 -14.24
N VAL A 119 -15.84 19.26 -12.99
CA VAL A 119 -15.98 20.43 -12.10
C VAL A 119 -14.76 21.34 -12.14
N SER A 120 -13.60 20.82 -12.51
CA SER A 120 -12.37 21.59 -12.71
C SER A 120 -11.68 21.17 -14.02
N PRO A 121 -12.07 21.78 -15.17
CA PRO A 121 -11.54 21.39 -16.49
C PRO A 121 -10.03 21.58 -16.66
N ALA A 122 -9.41 22.46 -15.86
CA ALA A 122 -7.95 22.68 -15.85
C ALA A 122 -7.18 21.63 -15.04
N LEU A 123 -7.87 20.78 -14.29
CA LEU A 123 -7.26 19.79 -13.43
C LEU A 123 -6.47 18.77 -14.24
N ARG A 124 -5.19 18.67 -13.95
CA ARG A 124 -4.33 17.57 -14.38
C ARG A 124 -4.12 16.63 -13.22
N GLY A 125 -3.97 15.36 -13.52
CA GLY A 125 -3.74 14.35 -12.52
C GLY A 125 -3.57 12.98 -13.14
N ARG A 126 -3.09 12.06 -12.32
CA ARG A 126 -2.82 10.68 -12.71
C ARG A 126 -3.23 9.71 -11.61
N ALA A 127 -3.80 8.57 -12.01
CA ALA A 127 -4.10 7.45 -11.14
C ALA A 127 -2.89 6.52 -11.04
N PHE A 128 -2.66 6.01 -9.83
CA PHE A 128 -1.63 5.04 -9.50
C PHE A 128 -2.24 3.85 -8.76
N VAL A 129 -1.77 2.66 -9.08
CA VAL A 129 -2.11 1.41 -8.40
C VAL A 129 -0.90 0.52 -8.51
N ASP A 130 -0.12 0.37 -7.46
CA ASP A 130 1.04 -0.53 -7.27
C ASP A 130 2.19 -0.41 -8.31
N THR A 131 1.91 -0.14 -9.57
CA THR A 131 2.88 -0.25 -10.69
C THR A 131 3.86 0.92 -10.85
N ALA A 132 3.81 1.93 -9.98
CA ALA A 132 4.68 3.11 -10.06
C ALA A 132 5.62 3.21 -8.85
N PRO A 133 6.75 3.92 -8.98
CA PRO A 133 7.60 4.20 -7.83
C PRO A 133 6.96 5.29 -6.95
N LEU A 134 5.91 4.93 -6.24
CA LEU A 134 5.16 5.76 -5.29
C LEU A 134 5.15 5.08 -3.92
N ALA A 135 5.37 5.83 -2.85
CA ALA A 135 5.31 5.31 -1.49
C ALA A 135 3.86 5.30 -0.98
N GLU A 136 3.00 4.47 -1.61
CA GLU A 136 1.55 4.42 -1.40
C GLU A 136 1.16 4.29 0.07
N LYS A 137 1.76 3.34 0.78
CA LYS A 137 1.48 3.12 2.22
C LYS A 137 1.84 4.34 3.09
N GLN A 138 2.90 5.07 2.72
CA GLN A 138 3.30 6.28 3.43
C GLN A 138 2.34 7.43 3.13
N LEU A 139 1.90 7.57 1.88
CA LEU A 139 0.86 8.53 1.53
C LEU A 139 -0.45 8.22 2.24
N ALA A 140 -0.80 6.95 2.43
CA ALA A 140 -1.98 6.55 3.19
C ALA A 140 -1.88 6.97 4.67
N VAL A 141 -0.69 6.91 5.28
CA VAL A 141 -0.45 7.46 6.63
C VAL A 141 -0.61 8.97 6.65
N GLU A 142 -0.03 9.68 5.67
CA GLU A 142 -0.17 11.14 5.53
C GLU A 142 -1.64 11.57 5.33
N ALA A 143 -2.42 10.73 4.65
CA ALA A 143 -3.85 10.93 4.41
C ALA A 143 -4.76 10.42 5.57
N GLY A 144 -4.17 10.01 6.70
CA GLY A 144 -4.89 9.64 7.91
C GLY A 144 -5.57 8.27 7.89
N LEU A 145 -5.27 7.39 6.93
CA LEU A 145 -5.96 6.09 6.79
C LEU A 145 -5.55 5.06 7.86
N GLY A 146 -4.34 5.20 8.41
CA GLY A 146 -3.83 4.24 9.40
C GLY A 146 -2.32 4.40 9.65
N TRP A 147 -1.69 3.39 10.19
CA TRP A 147 -0.26 3.39 10.52
C TRP A 147 0.47 2.24 9.83
N ILE A 148 1.79 2.34 9.75
CA ILE A 148 2.62 1.21 9.29
C ILE A 148 2.82 0.23 10.45
N GLY A 149 2.36 -1.00 10.26
CA GLY A 149 2.56 -2.10 11.18
C GLY A 149 4.02 -2.59 11.24
N ARG A 150 4.30 -3.53 12.16
CA ARG A 150 5.64 -4.15 12.27
C ARG A 150 5.99 -4.96 11.02
N GLN A 151 4.99 -5.49 10.31
CA GLN A 151 5.14 -6.20 9.03
C GLN A 151 5.27 -5.28 7.81
N SER A 152 5.47 -3.97 8.01
CA SER A 152 5.62 -2.97 6.95
C SER A 152 4.40 -2.81 6.02
N LEU A 153 3.23 -3.27 6.43
CA LEU A 153 1.95 -3.00 5.76
C LEU A 153 1.24 -1.82 6.42
N LEU A 154 0.39 -1.15 5.64
CA LEU A 154 -0.60 -0.24 6.22
C LEU A 154 -1.58 -1.05 7.08
N VAL A 155 -1.87 -0.57 8.28
CA VAL A 155 -2.91 -1.12 9.16
C VAL A 155 -3.93 -0.03 9.39
N THR A 156 -5.16 -0.26 8.97
CA THR A 156 -6.28 0.66 9.17
C THR A 156 -7.07 0.28 10.43
N PRO A 157 -7.68 1.23 11.15
CA PRO A 157 -8.52 0.91 12.32
C PRO A 157 -9.72 0.02 11.99
N GLN A 158 -10.28 0.15 10.77
CA GLN A 158 -11.52 -0.52 10.38
C GLN A 158 -11.28 -1.90 9.77
N TYR A 159 -10.25 -2.03 8.93
CA TYR A 159 -10.05 -3.22 8.08
C TYR A 159 -8.72 -3.94 8.35
N GLY A 160 -7.95 -3.51 9.36
CA GLY A 160 -6.63 -4.06 9.59
C GLY A 160 -5.70 -3.81 8.40
N SER A 161 -4.92 -4.81 8.03
CA SER A 161 -3.99 -4.72 6.88
C SER A 161 -4.56 -5.30 5.57
N TYR A 162 -5.81 -5.74 5.57
CA TYR A 162 -6.48 -6.34 4.40
C TYR A 162 -7.08 -5.26 3.48
N VAL A 163 -6.24 -4.35 3.00
CA VAL A 163 -6.64 -3.25 2.10
C VAL A 163 -5.69 -3.15 0.92
N LEU A 164 -6.27 -2.91 -0.25
CA LEU A 164 -5.58 -2.51 -1.48
C LEU A 164 -5.64 -0.99 -1.61
N LEU A 165 -4.57 -0.39 -2.06
CA LEU A 165 -4.45 1.06 -2.19
C LEU A 165 -4.55 1.49 -3.64
N GLY A 166 -4.97 2.73 -3.82
CA GLY A 166 -4.88 3.42 -5.09
C GLY A 166 -4.93 4.93 -4.88
N GLU A 167 -4.20 5.68 -5.70
CA GLU A 167 -4.00 7.10 -5.53
C GLU A 167 -4.36 7.90 -6.76
N LEU A 168 -4.91 9.11 -6.53
CA LEU A 168 -4.92 10.18 -7.50
C LEU A 168 -3.92 11.25 -7.07
N ILE A 169 -2.94 11.52 -7.91
CA ILE A 169 -2.01 12.64 -7.71
C ILE A 169 -2.49 13.77 -8.61
N LEU A 170 -2.87 14.90 -8.00
CA LEU A 170 -3.62 16.00 -8.63
C LEU A 170 -2.84 17.30 -8.55
N THR A 171 -2.98 18.16 -9.58
CA THR A 171 -2.27 19.44 -9.69
C THR A 171 -2.98 20.61 -8.97
N GLU A 172 -4.18 20.40 -8.47
CA GLU A 172 -4.89 21.42 -7.68
C GLU A 172 -4.84 21.09 -6.19
N GLU A 173 -4.86 22.14 -5.38
CA GLU A 173 -4.98 21.99 -3.92
C GLU A 173 -6.41 21.62 -3.54
N ALA A 174 -6.54 20.79 -2.50
CA ALA A 174 -7.81 20.61 -1.82
C ALA A 174 -8.04 21.77 -0.84
N ASP A 175 -9.29 22.12 -0.60
CA ASP A 175 -9.66 23.13 0.40
C ASP A 175 -9.35 22.68 1.83
N ARG A 176 -9.22 21.36 2.04
CA ARG A 176 -8.85 20.76 3.30
C ARG A 176 -8.09 19.45 3.09
N TYR A 177 -7.09 19.20 3.93
CA TYR A 177 -6.35 17.95 4.04
C TYR A 177 -6.70 17.21 5.32
N ASP A 178 -6.63 15.88 5.29
CA ASP A 178 -6.78 15.06 6.48
C ASP A 178 -5.52 15.14 7.36
N THR A 179 -5.69 14.88 8.64
CA THR A 179 -4.57 14.85 9.59
C THR A 179 -3.81 13.53 9.45
N PRO A 180 -2.49 13.56 9.30
CA PRO A 180 -1.68 12.36 9.27
C PRO A 180 -1.97 11.46 10.49
N PHE A 181 -1.92 10.14 10.26
CA PHE A 181 -2.07 9.20 11.36
C PHE A 181 -0.80 9.19 12.21
N GLU A 182 -0.90 9.65 13.45
CA GLU A 182 0.24 9.75 14.36
C GLU A 182 0.51 8.43 15.10
N GLY A 183 1.79 8.07 15.14
CA GLY A 183 2.27 6.93 15.91
C GLY A 183 1.89 5.57 15.34
N SER A 184 1.91 4.56 16.17
CA SER A 184 1.57 3.18 15.84
C SER A 184 0.77 2.55 16.97
N ARG A 185 -0.32 1.87 16.65
CA ARG A 185 -1.16 1.16 17.62
C ARG A 185 -0.73 -0.30 17.82
N CYS A 186 0.44 -0.71 17.33
CA CYS A 186 0.95 -2.05 17.57
C CYS A 186 1.27 -2.32 19.05
N GLY A 187 1.63 -1.30 19.83
CA GLY A 187 1.97 -1.45 21.25
C GLY A 187 3.00 -2.58 21.47
N THR A 188 2.67 -3.53 22.35
CA THR A 188 3.47 -4.72 22.65
C THR A 188 3.16 -5.91 21.73
N CYS A 189 2.17 -5.80 20.83
CA CYS A 189 1.78 -6.88 19.90
C CYS A 189 2.96 -7.31 19.01
N ARG A 190 3.13 -8.60 18.86
CA ARG A 190 4.17 -9.24 18.05
C ARG A 190 3.61 -10.28 17.07
N SER A 191 2.29 -10.42 16.95
CA SER A 191 1.65 -11.50 16.16
C SER A 191 2.26 -11.66 14.75
N CYS A 192 2.47 -10.57 14.03
CA CYS A 192 3.06 -10.63 12.68
C CYS A 192 4.52 -11.11 12.66
N ILE A 193 5.28 -10.90 13.74
CA ILE A 193 6.65 -11.40 13.90
C ILE A 193 6.62 -12.89 14.24
N ASP A 194 5.81 -13.25 15.23
CA ASP A 194 5.77 -14.58 15.80
C ASP A 194 5.11 -15.60 14.85
N ASN A 195 4.15 -15.15 14.01
CA ASN A 195 3.51 -15.98 12.98
C ASN A 195 4.27 -16.03 11.65
N CYS A 196 5.33 -15.24 11.45
CA CYS A 196 6.10 -15.31 10.21
C CYS A 196 6.93 -16.59 10.15
N PRO A 197 6.60 -17.57 9.29
CA PRO A 197 7.22 -18.91 9.33
C PRO A 197 8.70 -18.88 8.94
N THR A 198 9.15 -17.86 8.23
CA THR A 198 10.54 -17.70 7.78
C THR A 198 11.31 -16.64 8.57
N GLY A 199 10.66 -15.97 9.53
CA GLY A 199 11.24 -14.85 10.28
C GLY A 199 11.63 -13.66 9.40
N ALA A 200 10.93 -13.45 8.29
CA ALA A 200 11.15 -12.32 7.39
C ALA A 200 10.78 -10.96 8.03
N VAL A 201 9.82 -10.95 8.96
CA VAL A 201 9.44 -9.74 9.72
C VAL A 201 10.44 -9.54 10.85
N THR A 202 11.27 -8.52 10.75
CA THR A 202 12.33 -8.25 11.74
C THR A 202 11.81 -7.47 12.95
N ALA A 203 12.53 -7.55 14.06
CA ALA A 203 12.22 -6.75 15.26
C ALA A 203 12.30 -5.24 15.03
N GLY A 204 13.06 -4.80 14.01
CA GLY A 204 13.22 -3.39 13.61
C GLY A 204 12.05 -2.80 12.81
N ARG A 205 10.92 -3.47 12.70
CA ARG A 205 9.75 -3.06 11.89
C ARG A 205 10.07 -2.97 10.40
N THR A 206 10.88 -3.90 9.92
CA THR A 206 11.25 -4.02 8.51
C THR A 206 11.05 -5.45 8.05
N ILE A 207 11.10 -5.65 6.74
CA ILE A 207 11.03 -6.98 6.14
C ILE A 207 12.33 -7.27 5.40
N ASP A 208 12.92 -8.43 5.69
CA ASP A 208 13.92 -9.04 4.85
C ASP A 208 13.21 -9.78 3.71
N THR A 209 13.19 -9.18 2.51
CA THR A 209 12.49 -9.75 1.36
C THR A 209 13.14 -11.03 0.86
N GLY A 210 14.42 -11.23 1.15
CA GLY A 210 15.14 -12.47 0.86
C GLY A 210 14.56 -13.69 1.59
N ARG A 211 13.87 -13.48 2.71
CA ARG A 211 13.21 -14.51 3.52
C ARG A 211 11.68 -14.52 3.35
N CYS A 212 11.11 -13.48 2.76
CA CYS A 212 9.65 -13.33 2.64
C CYS A 212 9.07 -14.31 1.60
N ILE A 213 8.13 -15.17 2.01
CA ILE A 213 7.43 -16.11 1.13
C ILE A 213 6.68 -15.35 0.03
N SER A 214 5.98 -14.26 0.37
CA SER A 214 5.25 -13.45 -0.62
C SER A 214 6.20 -12.93 -1.70
N CYS A 215 7.35 -12.36 -1.31
CA CYS A 215 8.35 -11.92 -2.27
C CYS A 215 8.87 -13.07 -3.14
N ARG A 216 9.08 -14.25 -2.57
CA ARG A 216 9.60 -15.40 -3.30
C ARG A 216 8.61 -15.98 -4.31
N THR A 217 7.32 -15.94 -4.00
CA THR A 217 6.27 -16.55 -4.84
C THR A 217 5.70 -15.59 -5.88
N ILE A 218 5.84 -14.26 -5.68
CA ILE A 218 5.31 -13.24 -6.58
C ILE A 218 6.42 -12.64 -7.46
N GLU A 219 7.55 -12.25 -6.83
CA GLU A 219 8.58 -11.43 -7.46
C GLU A 219 9.72 -12.25 -8.08
N ARG A 220 9.73 -13.55 -7.89
CA ARG A 220 10.78 -14.44 -8.39
C ARG A 220 10.19 -15.57 -9.22
N GLU A 221 10.81 -15.83 -10.36
CA GLU A 221 10.44 -16.95 -11.23
C GLU A 221 10.69 -18.32 -10.59
N GLN A 222 11.68 -18.41 -9.68
CA GLN A 222 12.02 -19.63 -8.96
C GLN A 222 12.23 -19.35 -7.46
N PRO A 223 11.45 -19.98 -6.57
CA PRO A 223 11.51 -19.73 -5.13
C PRO A 223 12.82 -20.18 -4.46
N GLY A 224 13.61 -21.04 -5.08
CA GLY A 224 14.78 -21.67 -4.47
C GLY A 224 14.40 -22.75 -3.45
N GLU A 225 15.37 -23.17 -2.58
CA GLU A 225 15.22 -24.25 -1.60
C GLU A 225 14.44 -23.86 -0.31
N THR A 226 13.83 -22.68 -0.25
CA THR A 226 13.11 -22.23 0.94
C THR A 226 11.79 -22.96 1.10
N ASP A 227 11.53 -23.49 2.30
CA ASP A 227 10.20 -24.01 2.64
C ASP A 227 9.16 -22.89 2.54
N LEU A 228 8.21 -23.06 1.65
CA LEU A 228 7.10 -22.12 1.43
C LEU A 228 5.90 -22.39 2.35
N HIS A 229 5.98 -23.37 3.24
CA HIS A 229 4.92 -23.71 4.19
C HIS A 229 3.54 -23.85 3.54
N GLY A 230 3.50 -24.39 2.32
CA GLY A 230 2.30 -24.60 1.53
C GLY A 230 1.80 -23.37 0.76
N TRP A 231 2.43 -22.22 0.85
CA TRP A 231 2.07 -21.05 0.05
C TRP A 231 2.61 -21.18 -1.39
N ILE A 232 1.72 -21.08 -2.36
CA ILE A 232 2.07 -21.16 -3.78
C ILE A 232 2.02 -19.79 -4.47
N PHE A 233 1.27 -18.83 -3.90
CA PHE A 233 1.22 -17.45 -4.38
C PHE A 233 0.88 -16.47 -3.24
N GLY A 234 1.76 -15.52 -2.98
CA GLY A 234 1.64 -14.60 -1.85
C GLY A 234 1.76 -15.32 -0.49
N CYS A 235 1.49 -14.60 0.59
CA CYS A 235 1.48 -15.15 1.95
C CYS A 235 0.79 -14.16 2.90
N ASP A 236 -0.20 -14.63 3.66
CA ASP A 236 -0.94 -13.81 4.62
C ASP A 236 -0.53 -14.06 6.09
N ALA A 237 0.49 -14.90 6.34
CA ALA A 237 0.86 -15.30 7.70
C ALA A 237 1.15 -14.13 8.66
N CYS A 238 1.60 -12.98 8.16
CA CYS A 238 1.84 -11.79 8.98
C CYS A 238 0.61 -10.86 9.10
N GLN A 239 -0.49 -11.18 8.47
CA GLN A 239 -1.75 -10.43 8.49
C GLN A 239 -2.83 -11.11 9.34
N SER A 240 -2.71 -12.42 9.52
CA SER A 240 -3.67 -13.29 10.24
C SER A 240 -3.51 -13.19 11.75
#